data_cbaa3219a28b823309a28ee75454fa72
#
_entry.id   cbaa3219a28b823309a28ee75454fa72
#
_cell.length_a   1.000
_cell.length_b   1.000
_cell.length_c   1.000
_cell.angle_alpha   90.00
_cell.angle_beta   90.00
_cell.angle_gamma   90.00
#
_symmetry.space_group_name_H-M   'P 1'
#
loop_
_entity.id
_entity.type
_entity.pdbx_description
1 polymer ?
#
loop_
_entity_poly.entity_id
_entity_poly.type
_entity_poly.pdbx_seq_one_letter_code
_entity_poly.pdbx_strand_id
1 'polypeptide(L)'
;MTGVQTCALPIYFLCRNLAAKGYEVVIVNRSREECVELARRLPATVVCGDGSDPEILKEAGAMAADAVLAITPADQDNLVICQLASLRFGVPRAVALANDPDNVEVFEKLGVSAFSTTRIIGSLIEQRASLEQILNLLPVGEGKVDVTEIVLDGETPVAGKSLREIDLPENTPVAVIIRNNQPIVPRGNSHLLAGDRVVLITLPENHGRALRAISGDGR
;
A
#
# COMPACT_ATOMS: atom_id res chain seq x y z
N MET A 1 17.75 -13.34 26.00
CA MET A 1 17.96 -12.45 24.84
C MET A 1 16.78 -12.62 23.92
N THR A 2 15.95 -11.65 23.95
CA THR A 2 14.56 -11.63 23.54
C THR A 2 14.45 -11.46 22.02
N GLY A 3 13.97 -12.49 21.35
CA GLY A 3 13.49 -12.34 19.99
C GLY A 3 12.28 -11.43 20.00
N VAL A 4 12.42 -10.22 19.48
CA VAL A 4 11.30 -9.32 19.20
C VAL A 4 10.56 -9.97 18.06
N GLN A 5 9.43 -10.58 18.36
CA GLN A 5 8.52 -11.08 17.32
C GLN A 5 7.98 -9.89 16.54
N THR A 6 8.25 -9.87 15.27
CA THR A 6 7.99 -8.79 14.32
C THR A 6 6.52 -8.47 14.09
N CYS A 7 5.57 -9.23 14.63
CA CYS A 7 4.13 -8.97 14.53
C CYS A 7 3.61 -7.84 15.44
N ALA A 8 4.29 -7.50 16.51
CA ALA A 8 3.78 -6.50 17.46
C ALA A 8 3.84 -5.06 16.91
N LEU A 9 4.89 -4.69 16.19
CA LEU A 9 5.11 -3.31 15.74
C LEU A 9 4.02 -2.77 14.79
N PRO A 10 3.60 -3.50 13.74
CA PRO A 10 2.49 -3.04 12.88
C PRO A 10 1.19 -2.85 13.63
N ILE A 11 0.86 -3.75 14.57
CA ILE A 11 -0.36 -3.67 15.40
C ILE A 11 -0.33 -2.41 16.27
N TYR A 12 0.79 -2.12 16.93
CA TYR A 12 0.96 -0.92 17.74
C TYR A 12 0.74 0.36 16.95
N PHE A 13 1.38 0.46 15.79
CA PHE A 13 1.30 1.64 14.94
C PHE A 13 -0.12 1.82 14.40
N LEU A 14 -0.72 0.75 13.88
CA LEU A 14 -2.07 0.75 13.31
C LEU A 14 -3.12 1.14 14.37
N CYS A 15 -3.07 0.51 15.55
CA CYS A 15 -3.99 0.80 16.64
C CYS A 15 -3.91 2.26 17.07
N ARG A 16 -2.71 2.81 17.27
CA ARG A 16 -2.53 4.21 17.63
C ARG A 16 -3.09 5.17 16.58
N ASN A 17 -2.86 4.88 15.31
CA ASN A 17 -3.36 5.71 14.23
C ASN A 17 -4.88 5.68 14.12
N LEU A 18 -5.49 4.50 14.28
CA LEU A 18 -6.94 4.37 14.27
C LEU A 18 -7.58 5.06 15.47
N ALA A 19 -7.05 4.85 16.68
CA ALA A 19 -7.52 5.51 17.88
C ALA A 19 -7.39 7.05 17.80
N ALA A 20 -6.29 7.55 17.24
CA ALA A 20 -6.10 9.00 17.02
C ALA A 20 -7.12 9.60 16.03
N LYS A 21 -7.70 8.78 15.15
CA LYS A 21 -8.78 9.16 14.24
C LYS A 21 -10.18 8.99 14.84
N GLY A 22 -10.26 8.57 16.12
CA GLY A 22 -11.53 8.41 16.83
C GLY A 22 -12.22 7.05 16.64
N TYR A 23 -11.52 6.06 16.06
CA TYR A 23 -12.05 4.71 15.97
C TYR A 23 -11.91 3.96 17.28
N GLU A 24 -12.93 3.19 17.66
CA GLU A 24 -12.83 2.19 18.71
C GLU A 24 -12.09 0.96 18.16
N VAL A 25 -11.04 0.55 18.86
CA VAL A 25 -10.19 -0.57 18.42
C VAL A 25 -10.29 -1.71 19.39
N VAL A 26 -10.59 -2.90 18.87
CA VAL A 26 -10.52 -4.17 19.61
C VAL A 26 -9.40 -5.01 18.99
N ILE A 27 -8.53 -5.53 19.84
CA ILE A 27 -7.41 -6.39 19.43
C ILE A 27 -7.70 -7.81 19.94
N VAL A 28 -7.63 -8.80 19.04
CA VAL A 28 -7.67 -10.21 19.38
C VAL A 28 -6.26 -10.78 19.24
N ASN A 29 -5.75 -11.44 20.28
CA ASN A 29 -4.43 -12.06 20.25
C ASN A 29 -4.43 -13.37 21.05
N ARG A 30 -3.74 -14.40 20.53
CA ARG A 30 -3.65 -15.72 21.19
C ARG A 30 -2.71 -15.73 22.41
N SER A 31 -1.66 -14.91 22.40
CA SER A 31 -0.65 -14.86 23.44
C SER A 31 -1.15 -14.07 24.65
N ARG A 32 -1.32 -14.74 25.77
CA ARG A 32 -1.73 -14.10 27.03
C ARG A 32 -0.75 -13.03 27.50
N GLU A 33 0.52 -13.23 27.27
CA GLU A 33 1.57 -12.27 27.63
C GLU A 33 1.46 -11.01 26.78
N GLU A 34 1.29 -11.18 25.46
CA GLU A 34 1.09 -10.05 24.55
C GLU A 34 -0.23 -9.32 24.81
N CYS A 35 -1.30 -10.01 25.14
CA CYS A 35 -2.59 -9.40 25.53
C CYS A 35 -2.42 -8.43 26.70
N VAL A 36 -1.69 -8.85 27.75
CA VAL A 36 -1.42 -7.99 28.91
C VAL A 36 -0.58 -6.76 28.53
N GLU A 37 0.41 -6.95 27.67
CA GLU A 37 1.26 -5.84 27.22
C GLU A 37 0.49 -4.86 26.33
N LEU A 38 -0.29 -5.36 25.38
CA LEU A 38 -1.14 -4.56 24.49
C LEU A 38 -2.15 -3.74 25.28
N ALA A 39 -2.86 -4.36 26.25
CA ALA A 39 -3.84 -3.69 27.08
C ALA A 39 -3.23 -2.57 27.96
N ARG A 40 -1.96 -2.68 28.33
CA ARG A 40 -1.28 -1.65 29.12
C ARG A 40 -0.79 -0.47 28.28
N ARG A 41 -0.48 -0.70 27.01
CA ARG A 41 0.23 0.27 26.14
C ARG A 41 -0.66 0.94 25.11
N LEU A 42 -1.80 0.34 24.79
CA LEU A 42 -2.65 0.82 23.69
C LEU A 42 -4.03 1.25 24.20
N PRO A 43 -4.60 2.30 23.62
CA PRO A 43 -5.97 2.71 23.87
C PRO A 43 -6.95 1.79 23.09
N ALA A 44 -7.00 0.52 23.46
CA ALA A 44 -7.79 -0.50 22.79
C ALA A 44 -8.35 -1.51 23.81
N THR A 45 -9.48 -2.10 23.51
CA THR A 45 -9.95 -3.31 24.19
C THR A 45 -9.16 -4.51 23.68
N VAL A 46 -8.71 -5.39 24.58
CA VAL A 46 -7.95 -6.57 24.20
C VAL A 46 -8.71 -7.83 24.63
N VAL A 47 -9.01 -8.68 23.66
CA VAL A 47 -9.61 -10.01 23.85
C VAL A 47 -8.51 -11.05 23.63
N CYS A 48 -8.30 -11.91 24.63
CA CYS A 48 -7.27 -12.94 24.56
C CYS A 48 -7.87 -14.25 24.08
N GLY A 49 -7.55 -14.63 22.83
CA GLY A 49 -8.09 -15.84 22.22
C GLY A 49 -7.68 -16.00 20.77
N ASP A 50 -8.17 -17.05 20.16
CA ASP A 50 -7.95 -17.37 18.76
C ASP A 50 -8.99 -16.64 17.88
N GLY A 51 -8.53 -15.71 17.03
CA GLY A 51 -9.40 -14.99 16.10
C GLY A 51 -10.09 -15.87 15.05
N SER A 52 -9.61 -17.09 14.83
CA SER A 52 -10.29 -18.08 13.97
C SER A 52 -11.41 -18.84 14.68
N ASP A 53 -11.58 -18.62 16.01
CA ASP A 53 -12.72 -19.12 16.76
C ASP A 53 -13.90 -18.11 16.67
N PRO A 54 -15.05 -18.54 16.14
CA PRO A 54 -16.23 -17.67 16.05
C PRO A 54 -16.71 -17.07 17.38
N GLU A 55 -16.56 -17.78 18.49
CA GLU A 55 -16.99 -17.27 19.79
C GLU A 55 -16.08 -16.16 20.28
N ILE A 56 -14.79 -16.23 20.02
CA ILE A 56 -13.82 -15.17 20.30
C ILE A 56 -14.10 -13.93 19.46
N LEU A 57 -14.38 -14.09 18.15
CA LEU A 57 -14.77 -12.96 17.29
C LEU A 57 -16.06 -12.30 17.77
N LYS A 58 -17.02 -13.10 18.23
CA LYS A 58 -18.28 -12.60 18.79
C LYS A 58 -18.03 -11.82 20.09
N GLU A 59 -17.19 -12.34 20.99
CA GLU A 59 -16.78 -11.66 22.24
C GLU A 59 -16.07 -10.33 21.92
N ALA A 60 -15.25 -10.31 20.88
CA ALA A 60 -14.58 -9.11 20.38
C ALA A 60 -15.54 -8.09 19.73
N GLY A 61 -16.82 -8.40 19.61
CA GLY A 61 -17.83 -7.50 19.07
C GLY A 61 -17.90 -7.49 17.53
N ALA A 62 -17.49 -8.56 16.85
CA ALA A 62 -17.49 -8.63 15.38
C ALA A 62 -18.83 -8.28 14.73
N MET A 63 -19.97 -8.58 15.41
CA MET A 63 -21.32 -8.27 14.89
C MET A 63 -21.60 -6.77 14.74
N ALA A 64 -20.88 -5.92 15.46
CA ALA A 64 -21.04 -4.47 15.42
C ALA A 64 -19.82 -3.76 14.78
N ALA A 65 -18.85 -4.52 14.30
CA ALA A 65 -17.62 -3.97 13.73
C ALA A 65 -17.83 -3.42 12.32
N ASP A 66 -17.31 -2.24 12.04
CA ASP A 66 -17.27 -1.66 10.70
C ASP A 66 -16.21 -2.31 9.82
N ALA A 67 -15.16 -2.85 10.41
CA ALA A 67 -14.07 -3.53 9.71
C ALA A 67 -13.37 -4.57 10.60
N VAL A 68 -12.86 -5.64 9.97
CA VAL A 68 -11.97 -6.62 10.57
C VAL A 68 -10.68 -6.68 9.76
N LEU A 69 -9.54 -6.62 10.45
CA LEU A 69 -8.21 -6.69 9.87
C LEU A 69 -7.52 -7.94 10.42
N ALA A 70 -7.28 -8.94 9.58
CA ALA A 70 -6.58 -10.16 9.95
C ALA A 70 -5.10 -10.05 9.54
N ILE A 71 -4.23 -9.89 10.52
CA ILE A 71 -2.78 -9.65 10.33
C ILE A 71 -1.92 -10.57 11.18
N THR A 72 -2.33 -11.85 11.25
CA THR A 72 -1.56 -12.90 11.94
C THR A 72 -0.40 -13.40 11.07
N PRO A 73 0.58 -14.12 11.64
CA PRO A 73 1.66 -14.73 10.86
C PRO A 73 1.21 -15.86 9.92
N ALA A 74 -0.01 -16.37 10.05
CA ALA A 74 -0.50 -17.52 9.33
C ALA A 74 -1.60 -17.14 8.33
N ASP A 75 -1.34 -17.32 7.04
CA ASP A 75 -2.28 -16.96 5.96
C ASP A 75 -3.62 -17.69 6.07
N GLN A 76 -3.59 -18.97 6.42
CA GLN A 76 -4.81 -19.74 6.63
C GLN A 76 -5.69 -19.17 7.73
N ASP A 77 -5.09 -18.67 8.81
CA ASP A 77 -5.84 -18.04 9.90
C ASP A 77 -6.44 -16.71 9.43
N ASN A 78 -5.66 -15.90 8.71
CA ASN A 78 -6.12 -14.62 8.18
C ASN A 78 -7.31 -14.81 7.22
N LEU A 79 -7.26 -15.84 6.37
CA LEU A 79 -8.36 -16.19 5.48
C LEU A 79 -9.61 -16.57 6.28
N VAL A 80 -9.49 -17.49 7.24
CA VAL A 80 -10.62 -17.96 8.06
C VAL A 80 -11.24 -16.83 8.87
N ILE A 81 -10.42 -15.97 9.50
CA ILE A 81 -10.89 -14.81 10.26
C ILE A 81 -11.74 -13.89 9.38
N CYS A 82 -11.24 -13.55 8.18
CA CYS A 82 -11.97 -12.67 7.26
C CYS A 82 -13.24 -13.31 6.71
N GLN A 83 -13.23 -14.60 6.41
CA GLN A 83 -14.45 -15.32 6.00
C GLN A 83 -15.48 -15.38 7.11
N LEU A 84 -15.09 -15.67 8.34
CA LEU A 84 -15.99 -15.62 9.49
C LEU A 84 -16.56 -14.22 9.70
N ALA A 85 -15.71 -13.18 9.64
CA ALA A 85 -16.15 -11.81 9.79
C ALA A 85 -17.20 -11.43 8.74
N SER A 86 -16.96 -11.71 7.47
CA SER A 86 -17.86 -11.33 6.37
C SER A 86 -19.09 -12.21 6.27
N LEU A 87 -18.92 -13.56 6.28
CA LEU A 87 -20.01 -14.49 5.97
C LEU A 87 -20.89 -14.80 7.19
N ARG A 88 -20.29 -14.87 8.40
CA ARG A 88 -21.04 -15.21 9.62
C ARG A 88 -21.50 -13.99 10.39
N PHE A 89 -20.67 -12.96 10.49
CA PHE A 89 -20.96 -11.76 11.29
C PHE A 89 -21.42 -10.56 10.46
N GLY A 90 -21.36 -10.63 9.14
CA GLY A 90 -21.83 -9.58 8.25
C GLY A 90 -20.99 -8.30 8.29
N VAL A 91 -19.71 -8.40 8.69
CA VAL A 91 -18.78 -7.26 8.72
C VAL A 91 -18.59 -6.73 7.30
N PRO A 92 -18.86 -5.43 7.05
CA PRO A 92 -18.85 -4.88 5.70
C PRO A 92 -17.46 -4.82 5.07
N ARG A 93 -16.40 -4.79 5.87
CA ARG A 93 -15.02 -4.72 5.40
C ARG A 93 -14.14 -5.71 6.17
N ALA A 94 -13.72 -6.78 5.52
CA ALA A 94 -12.76 -7.74 6.04
C ALA A 94 -11.52 -7.75 5.14
N VAL A 95 -10.35 -7.45 5.73
CA VAL A 95 -9.09 -7.34 4.99
C VAL A 95 -8.03 -8.21 5.64
N ALA A 96 -7.37 -9.04 4.84
CA ALA A 96 -6.34 -9.96 5.27
C ALA A 96 -4.94 -9.52 4.84
N LEU A 97 -3.95 -9.76 5.70
CA LEU A 97 -2.56 -9.82 5.30
C LEU A 97 -2.30 -11.20 4.68
N ALA A 98 -1.81 -11.23 3.45
CA ALA A 98 -1.18 -12.39 2.84
C ALA A 98 0.34 -12.29 3.06
N ASN A 99 0.88 -13.14 3.93
CA ASN A 99 2.32 -13.17 4.21
C ASN A 99 3.08 -13.69 2.97
N ASP A 100 2.52 -14.73 2.31
CA ASP A 100 2.98 -15.15 1.00
C ASP A 100 2.28 -14.30 -0.10
N PRO A 101 3.05 -13.58 -0.94
CA PRO A 101 2.49 -12.77 -2.02
C PRO A 101 1.61 -13.54 -3.00
N ASP A 102 1.88 -14.83 -3.21
CA ASP A 102 1.15 -15.68 -4.15
C ASP A 102 -0.26 -16.02 -3.64
N ASN A 103 -0.49 -15.92 -2.33
CA ASN A 103 -1.79 -16.15 -1.72
C ASN A 103 -2.79 -15.00 -1.93
N VAL A 104 -2.36 -13.80 -2.35
CA VAL A 104 -3.26 -12.66 -2.58
C VAL A 104 -4.37 -13.02 -3.56
N GLU A 105 -4.02 -13.58 -4.72
CA GLU A 105 -5.03 -14.00 -5.73
C GLU A 105 -5.96 -15.11 -5.22
N VAL A 106 -5.45 -16.00 -4.37
CA VAL A 106 -6.25 -17.08 -3.77
C VAL A 106 -7.29 -16.48 -2.83
N PHE A 107 -6.89 -15.51 -2.00
CA PHE A 107 -7.81 -14.82 -1.08
C PHE A 107 -8.91 -14.09 -1.84
N GLU A 108 -8.56 -13.37 -2.89
CA GLU A 108 -9.53 -12.66 -3.74
C GLU A 108 -10.53 -13.61 -4.40
N LYS A 109 -10.06 -14.74 -4.95
CA LYS A 109 -10.93 -15.79 -5.50
C LYS A 109 -11.88 -16.40 -4.46
N LEU A 110 -11.48 -16.39 -3.19
CA LEU A 110 -12.29 -16.83 -2.05
C LEU A 110 -13.12 -15.68 -1.42
N GLY A 111 -13.18 -14.51 -2.06
CA GLY A 111 -14.00 -13.39 -1.64
C GLY A 111 -13.44 -12.58 -0.48
N VAL A 112 -12.14 -12.71 -0.18
CA VAL A 112 -11.46 -11.96 0.88
C VAL A 112 -10.52 -10.94 0.26
N SER A 113 -10.70 -9.67 0.60
CA SER A 113 -9.73 -8.63 0.22
C SER A 113 -8.42 -8.85 0.94
N ALA A 114 -7.30 -8.91 0.21
CA ALA A 114 -5.99 -9.17 0.77
C ALA A 114 -4.91 -8.24 0.23
N PHE A 115 -3.86 -8.04 1.00
CA PHE A 115 -2.66 -7.34 0.58
C PHE A 115 -1.41 -8.06 1.09
N SER A 116 -0.28 -7.91 0.38
CA SER A 116 1.00 -8.46 0.81
C SER A 116 2.01 -7.36 1.09
N THR A 117 2.51 -7.31 2.33
CA THR A 117 3.60 -6.41 2.72
C THR A 117 4.90 -6.78 2.01
N THR A 118 5.16 -8.06 1.78
CA THR A 118 6.33 -8.56 1.06
C THR A 118 6.37 -8.01 -0.36
N ARG A 119 5.22 -8.02 -1.08
CA ARG A 119 5.12 -7.44 -2.43
C ARG A 119 5.34 -5.93 -2.41
N ILE A 120 4.73 -5.22 -1.45
CA ILE A 120 4.88 -3.76 -1.31
C ILE A 120 6.34 -3.39 -0.99
N ILE A 121 6.96 -4.07 -0.03
CA ILE A 121 8.35 -3.81 0.35
C ILE A 121 9.30 -4.18 -0.80
N GLY A 122 9.05 -5.32 -1.48
CA GLY A 122 9.83 -5.74 -2.64
C GLY A 122 9.84 -4.67 -3.73
N SER A 123 8.68 -4.16 -4.11
CA SER A 123 8.58 -3.10 -5.12
C SER A 123 9.27 -1.80 -4.69
N LEU A 124 9.19 -1.43 -3.40
CA LEU A 124 9.90 -0.27 -2.86
C LEU A 124 11.43 -0.46 -2.87
N ILE A 125 11.91 -1.68 -2.59
CA ILE A 125 13.35 -2.00 -2.66
C ILE A 125 13.84 -1.95 -4.11
N GLU A 126 13.11 -2.59 -5.03
CA GLU A 126 13.42 -2.53 -6.47
C GLU A 126 13.50 -1.09 -6.95
N GLN A 127 12.51 -0.27 -6.60
CA GLN A 127 12.47 1.15 -6.92
C GLN A 127 13.70 1.90 -6.38
N ARG A 128 14.11 1.63 -5.14
CA ARG A 128 15.28 2.28 -4.51
C ARG A 128 16.61 1.74 -5.03
N ALA A 129 16.63 0.50 -5.52
CA ALA A 129 17.80 -0.14 -6.10
C ALA A 129 17.98 0.18 -7.59
N SER A 130 16.92 0.60 -8.28
CA SER A 130 16.99 1.05 -9.68
C SER A 130 17.89 2.26 -9.77
N LEU A 131 18.89 2.18 -10.64
CA LEU A 131 19.80 3.30 -10.98
C LEU A 131 19.10 4.32 -11.91
N GLU A 132 17.87 4.06 -12.29
CA GLU A 132 17.06 4.95 -13.11
C GLU A 132 16.53 6.12 -12.28
N GLN A 133 16.31 7.25 -12.93
CA GLN A 133 15.83 8.52 -12.34
C GLN A 133 14.41 8.45 -11.77
N ILE A 134 13.86 7.24 -11.59
CA ILE A 134 12.52 6.99 -11.06
C ILE A 134 12.54 7.11 -9.55
N LEU A 135 11.88 8.13 -9.00
CA LEU A 135 11.77 8.33 -7.56
C LEU A 135 10.65 7.53 -6.91
N ASN A 136 9.53 7.39 -7.60
CA ASN A 136 8.36 6.72 -7.08
C ASN A 136 7.61 6.00 -8.21
N LEU A 137 7.25 4.74 -7.98
CA LEU A 137 6.31 3.97 -8.78
C LEU A 137 5.22 3.45 -7.86
N LEU A 138 4.00 3.94 -8.03
CA LEU A 138 2.84 3.52 -7.23
C LEU A 138 1.79 2.90 -8.15
N PRO A 139 1.58 1.57 -8.09
CA PRO A 139 0.48 0.94 -8.79
C PRO A 139 -0.86 1.35 -8.13
N VAL A 140 -1.80 1.79 -8.93
CA VAL A 140 -3.14 2.23 -8.52
C VAL A 140 -4.19 1.36 -9.21
N GLY A 141 -5.32 1.13 -8.55
CA GLY A 141 -6.42 0.36 -9.12
C GLY A 141 -6.04 -1.08 -9.43
N GLU A 142 -5.48 -1.80 -8.45
CA GLU A 142 -5.05 -3.21 -8.59
C GLU A 142 -3.97 -3.41 -9.66
N GLY A 143 -3.09 -2.41 -9.84
CA GLY A 143 -2.01 -2.46 -10.84
C GLY A 143 -2.46 -2.14 -12.27
N LYS A 144 -3.66 -1.59 -12.45
CA LYS A 144 -4.16 -1.17 -13.78
C LYS A 144 -3.57 0.15 -14.26
N VAL A 145 -3.04 0.93 -13.33
CA VAL A 145 -2.44 2.24 -13.61
C VAL A 145 -1.18 2.41 -12.76
N ASP A 146 -0.12 2.89 -13.34
CA ASP A 146 1.13 3.25 -12.67
C ASP A 146 1.25 4.76 -12.53
N VAL A 147 1.60 5.22 -11.33
CA VAL A 147 1.98 6.61 -11.06
C VAL A 147 3.48 6.66 -10.84
N THR A 148 4.19 7.34 -11.70
CA THR A 148 5.66 7.37 -11.71
C THR A 148 6.16 8.80 -11.52
N GLU A 149 7.11 9.00 -10.62
CA GLU A 149 7.81 10.26 -10.42
C GLU A 149 9.25 10.15 -10.95
N ILE A 150 9.63 11.05 -11.88
CA ILE A 150 10.93 11.08 -12.55
C ILE A 150 11.60 12.42 -12.26
N VAL A 151 12.90 12.42 -11.96
CA VAL A 151 13.70 13.64 -11.88
C VAL A 151 14.31 13.94 -13.23
N LEU A 152 14.16 15.15 -13.71
CA LEU A 152 14.83 15.63 -14.91
C LEU A 152 16.20 16.20 -14.55
N ASP A 153 17.25 15.67 -15.09
CA ASP A 153 18.59 16.25 -15.00
C ASP A 153 18.89 17.15 -16.22
N GLY A 154 20.09 17.73 -16.22
CA GLY A 154 20.51 18.59 -17.33
C GLY A 154 20.77 17.88 -18.64
N GLU A 155 20.91 16.56 -18.63
CA GLU A 155 21.16 15.71 -19.82
C GLU A 155 19.86 15.11 -20.36
N THR A 156 18.74 15.25 -19.64
CA THR A 156 17.44 14.70 -20.03
C THR A 156 16.94 15.35 -21.32
N PRO A 157 16.62 14.59 -22.39
CA PRO A 157 16.30 15.11 -23.72
C PRO A 157 15.07 16.04 -23.78
N VAL A 158 14.22 15.99 -22.77
CA VAL A 158 13.00 16.82 -22.70
C VAL A 158 13.20 18.10 -21.91
N ALA A 159 14.36 18.31 -21.28
CA ALA A 159 14.64 19.55 -20.58
C ALA A 159 14.64 20.75 -21.55
N GLY A 160 13.86 21.78 -21.22
CA GLY A 160 13.64 22.96 -22.05
C GLY A 160 12.49 22.86 -23.05
N LYS A 161 11.92 21.65 -23.27
CA LYS A 161 10.78 21.46 -24.17
C LYS A 161 9.45 21.72 -23.47
N SER A 162 8.45 22.15 -24.24
CA SER A 162 7.06 22.16 -23.79
C SER A 162 6.46 20.76 -23.86
N LEU A 163 5.43 20.49 -23.08
CA LEU A 163 4.76 19.18 -23.09
C LEU A 163 4.14 18.84 -24.46
N ARG A 164 3.83 19.84 -25.30
CA ARG A 164 3.34 19.61 -26.67
C ARG A 164 4.40 19.08 -27.62
N GLU A 165 5.67 19.30 -27.31
CA GLU A 165 6.82 18.89 -28.15
C GLU A 165 7.34 17.52 -27.76
N ILE A 166 6.76 16.89 -26.71
CA ILE A 166 7.16 15.59 -26.21
C ILE A 166 6.16 14.55 -26.71
N ASP A 167 6.66 13.54 -27.42
CA ASP A 167 5.86 12.44 -27.95
C ASP A 167 5.64 11.37 -26.85
N LEU A 168 4.71 11.66 -25.95
CA LEU A 168 4.28 10.71 -24.93
C LEU A 168 3.31 9.68 -25.53
N PRO A 169 3.35 8.41 -25.09
CA PRO A 169 2.35 7.42 -25.48
C PRO A 169 0.93 7.88 -25.15
N GLU A 170 -0.04 7.37 -25.89
CA GLU A 170 -1.45 7.58 -25.57
C GLU A 170 -1.74 7.14 -24.12
N ASN A 171 -2.70 7.78 -23.47
CA ASN A 171 -3.06 7.53 -22.07
C ASN A 171 -1.89 7.69 -21.07
N THR A 172 -0.99 8.62 -21.35
CA THR A 172 0.18 8.94 -20.52
C THR A 172 0.21 10.44 -20.19
N PRO A 173 -0.71 10.94 -19.36
CA PRO A 173 -0.67 12.35 -18.95
C PRO A 173 0.47 12.62 -17.97
N VAL A 174 1.07 13.82 -18.08
CA VAL A 174 1.85 14.42 -17.00
C VAL A 174 0.85 15.01 -15.99
N ALA A 175 0.77 14.42 -14.82
CA ALA A 175 -0.19 14.81 -13.78
C ALA A 175 0.25 16.06 -13.03
N VAL A 176 1.53 16.12 -12.65
CA VAL A 176 2.12 17.21 -11.86
C VAL A 176 3.58 17.40 -12.24
N ILE A 177 4.02 18.66 -12.26
CA ILE A 177 5.43 19.02 -12.24
C ILE A 177 5.74 19.62 -10.88
N ILE A 178 6.76 19.12 -10.19
CA ILE A 178 7.22 19.65 -8.92
C ILE A 178 8.53 20.40 -9.16
N ARG A 179 8.48 21.72 -9.05
CA ARG A 179 9.63 22.61 -9.24
C ARG A 179 9.92 23.38 -7.96
N ASN A 180 11.15 23.35 -7.47
CA ASN A 180 11.54 24.00 -6.22
C ASN A 180 10.60 23.65 -5.05
N ASN A 181 10.20 22.37 -4.98
CA ASN A 181 9.27 21.81 -4.01
C ASN A 181 7.83 22.40 -4.07
N GLN A 182 7.46 23.06 -5.19
CA GLN A 182 6.13 23.59 -5.44
C GLN A 182 5.44 22.79 -6.56
N PRO A 183 4.21 22.27 -6.34
CA PRO A 183 3.46 21.56 -7.36
C PRO A 183 2.89 22.51 -8.40
N ILE A 184 3.03 22.16 -9.66
CA ILE A 184 2.49 22.87 -10.83
C ILE A 184 1.60 21.90 -11.58
N VAL A 185 0.33 22.26 -11.78
CA VAL A 185 -0.57 21.50 -12.68
C VAL A 185 -0.21 21.87 -14.12
N PRO A 186 0.33 20.95 -14.92
CA PRO A 186 0.86 21.29 -16.24
C PRO A 186 -0.25 21.49 -17.28
N ARG A 187 0.11 22.24 -18.30
CA ARG A 187 -0.68 22.40 -19.54
C ARG A 187 0.24 22.10 -20.72
N GLY A 188 -0.32 21.94 -21.92
CA GLY A 188 0.46 21.62 -23.10
C GLY A 188 1.61 22.59 -23.41
N ASN A 189 1.52 23.85 -22.99
CA ASN A 189 2.56 24.87 -23.12
C ASN A 189 3.49 24.98 -21.89
N SER A 190 3.34 24.12 -20.89
CA SER A 190 4.26 24.06 -19.76
C SER A 190 5.60 23.48 -20.21
N HIS A 191 6.70 24.16 -19.89
CA HIS A 191 8.05 23.72 -20.20
C HIS A 191 8.60 22.90 -19.04
N LEU A 192 9.26 21.82 -19.36
CA LEU A 192 10.02 21.00 -18.42
C LEU A 192 11.44 21.58 -18.28
N LEU A 193 11.92 21.67 -17.06
CA LEU A 193 13.27 22.22 -16.77
C LEU A 193 14.11 21.17 -16.03
N ALA A 194 15.41 21.27 -16.16
CA ALA A 194 16.34 20.50 -15.35
C ALA A 194 16.07 20.77 -13.85
N GLY A 195 16.04 19.72 -13.03
CA GLY A 195 15.69 19.76 -11.63
C GLY A 195 14.19 19.62 -11.33
N ASP A 196 13.32 19.62 -12.36
CA ASP A 196 11.91 19.29 -12.16
C ASP A 196 11.73 17.83 -11.78
N ARG A 197 10.75 17.56 -10.92
CA ARG A 197 10.21 16.22 -10.71
C ARG A 197 8.88 16.13 -11.43
N VAL A 198 8.77 15.18 -12.32
CA VAL A 198 7.60 15.00 -13.20
C VAL A 198 6.84 13.77 -12.77
N VAL A 199 5.55 13.92 -12.45
CA VAL A 199 4.68 12.81 -12.11
C VAL A 199 3.87 12.42 -13.34
N LEU A 200 4.07 11.19 -13.80
CA LEU A 200 3.35 10.57 -14.91
C LEU A 200 2.29 9.61 -14.40
N ILE A 201 1.19 9.51 -15.11
CA ILE A 201 0.24 8.42 -14.98
C ILE A 201 0.32 7.58 -16.24
N THR A 202 0.55 6.28 -16.13
CA THR A 202 0.73 5.39 -17.29
C THR A 202 -0.07 4.12 -17.13
N LEU A 203 -0.44 3.49 -18.23
CA LEU A 203 -0.82 2.08 -18.23
C LEU A 203 0.45 1.22 -18.17
N PRO A 204 0.43 0.03 -17.52
CA PRO A 204 1.62 -0.83 -17.39
C PRO A 204 2.31 -1.13 -18.73
N GLU A 205 1.54 -1.36 -19.79
CA GLU A 205 2.07 -1.62 -21.14
C GLU A 205 2.77 -0.40 -21.77
N ASN A 206 2.45 0.82 -21.34
CA ASN A 206 3.01 2.06 -21.84
C ASN A 206 4.18 2.58 -20.98
N HIS A 207 4.36 2.03 -19.77
CA HIS A 207 5.33 2.53 -18.79
C HIS A 207 6.75 2.68 -19.37
N GLY A 208 7.31 1.62 -19.94
CA GLY A 208 8.66 1.65 -20.52
C GLY A 208 8.80 2.61 -21.71
N ARG A 209 7.74 2.83 -22.52
CA ARG A 209 7.74 3.80 -23.61
C ARG A 209 7.72 5.23 -23.08
N ALA A 210 6.90 5.47 -22.04
CA ALA A 210 6.81 6.78 -21.40
C ALA A 210 8.13 7.19 -20.75
N LEU A 211 8.80 6.25 -20.07
CA LEU A 211 10.12 6.49 -19.50
C LEU A 211 11.14 6.88 -20.60
N ARG A 212 11.22 6.11 -21.68
CA ARG A 212 12.12 6.44 -22.78
C ARG A 212 11.83 7.79 -23.45
N ALA A 213 10.54 8.16 -23.55
CA ALA A 213 10.17 9.46 -24.11
C ALA A 213 10.63 10.64 -23.24
N ILE A 214 10.71 10.45 -21.91
CA ILE A 214 11.17 11.49 -20.97
C ILE A 214 12.68 11.45 -20.78
N SER A 215 13.26 10.30 -20.43
CA SER A 215 14.66 10.17 -20.05
C SER A 215 15.61 9.91 -21.25
N GLY A 216 15.05 9.61 -22.42
CA GLY A 216 15.83 9.16 -23.57
C GLY A 216 16.09 7.66 -23.54
N ASP A 217 16.68 7.12 -24.61
CA ASP A 217 17.10 5.73 -24.66
C ASP A 217 18.17 5.49 -23.59
N GLY A 218 17.84 4.71 -22.59
CA GLY A 218 18.75 4.34 -21.52
C GLY A 218 20.00 3.64 -22.10
N ARG A 219 21.15 4.15 -21.71
CA ARG A 219 22.42 3.41 -21.80
C ARG A 219 22.48 2.34 -20.73
#